data_a1d00dc2da7c53b9f15ccfa5b6fd2710
#
_entry.id   a1d00dc2da7c53b9f15ccfa5b6fd2710
#
_cell.length_a   1.000
_cell.length_b   1.000
_cell.length_c   1.000
_cell.angle_alpha   90.00
_cell.angle_beta   90.00
_cell.angle_gamma   90.00
#
_symmetry.space_group_name_H-M   'P 1'
#
loop_
_entity.id
_entity.type
_entity.pdbx_description
1 polymer ?
#
loop_
_entity_poly.entity_id
_entity_poly.type
_entity_poly.pdbx_seq_one_letter_code
_entity_poly.pdbx_strand_id
1 'polypeptide(L)'
;MKLGFFGANAGVVSDPETMVAVVKTAEAAGWESVWTGEHLVASSPRRPPSPVPADTHFVDQVASLAFLAAHTRTLRLGTGIVILPQRNPVVLAKELASVDVLSGGRLETGFGVGYVPDEFDAVGVPFSERGARTTEYIDALRALWRGDLSFSGRFTSWDGVEAHPRPASPSGPPIHVGGNSPATFRRAVLQADGWYGFGTTLASTADARKAIRQNLEALGRPADRGRIQVSVTPSEPVDHDLVRRYEDLDVDRLILVRDFRDTAGGPHSERAAAVLSFLADIPTALGLD
;
A
#
# COMPACT_ATOMS: atom_id res chain seq x y z
N MET A 1 -12.99 -14.25 -1.25
CA MET A 1 -11.91 -13.40 -0.66
C MET A 1 -10.81 -13.19 -1.72
N LYS A 2 -10.27 -11.97 -1.88
CA LYS A 2 -9.10 -11.71 -2.73
C LYS A 2 -7.82 -11.91 -1.92
N LEU A 3 -6.75 -12.39 -2.56
CA LEU A 3 -5.43 -12.54 -1.93
C LEU A 3 -4.44 -11.51 -2.49
N GLY A 4 -3.72 -10.85 -1.60
CA GLY A 4 -2.56 -10.01 -1.90
C GLY A 4 -1.33 -10.51 -1.16
N PHE A 5 -0.15 -10.33 -1.74
CA PHE A 5 1.14 -10.62 -1.11
C PHE A 5 1.88 -9.33 -0.79
N PHE A 6 2.31 -9.16 0.47
CA PHE A 6 3.09 -7.99 0.92
C PHE A 6 4.59 -8.31 0.98
N GLY A 7 5.41 -7.31 0.66
CA GLY A 7 6.86 -7.39 0.73
C GLY A 7 7.53 -7.66 -0.61
N ALA A 8 6.84 -7.36 -1.72
CA ALA A 8 7.34 -7.59 -3.07
C ALA A 8 8.60 -6.78 -3.46
N ASN A 9 9.12 -5.93 -2.57
CA ASN A 9 10.32 -5.13 -2.77
C ASN A 9 11.32 -5.17 -1.59
N ALA A 10 11.10 -6.06 -0.62
CA ALA A 10 11.81 -6.00 0.65
C ALA A 10 12.52 -7.31 0.99
N GLY A 11 13.60 -7.21 1.78
CA GLY A 11 14.36 -8.35 2.27
C GLY A 11 14.88 -9.25 1.15
N VAL A 12 14.66 -10.54 1.23
CA VAL A 12 15.09 -11.51 0.20
C VAL A 12 14.46 -11.22 -1.17
N VAL A 13 13.26 -10.62 -1.21
CA VAL A 13 12.57 -10.28 -2.45
C VAL A 13 13.13 -9.00 -3.10
N SER A 14 14.01 -8.26 -2.45
CA SER A 14 14.66 -7.08 -3.05
C SER A 14 15.68 -7.41 -4.14
N ASP A 15 16.08 -8.68 -4.28
CA ASP A 15 16.89 -9.15 -5.40
C ASP A 15 16.06 -9.21 -6.69
N PRO A 16 16.54 -8.68 -7.84
CA PRO A 16 15.74 -8.57 -9.06
C PRO A 16 15.24 -9.92 -9.62
N GLU A 17 16.05 -10.96 -9.58
CA GLU A 17 15.65 -12.30 -10.08
C GLU A 17 14.56 -12.89 -9.17
N THR A 18 14.75 -12.80 -7.86
CA THR A 18 13.76 -13.23 -6.86
C THR A 18 12.46 -12.43 -6.98
N MET A 19 12.55 -11.12 -7.18
CA MET A 19 11.38 -10.24 -7.37
C MET A 19 10.54 -10.66 -8.58
N VAL A 20 11.19 -10.98 -9.72
CA VAL A 20 10.51 -11.48 -10.92
C VAL A 20 9.91 -12.87 -10.68
N ALA A 21 10.63 -13.79 -10.04
CA ALA A 21 10.12 -15.11 -9.72
C ALA A 21 8.88 -15.04 -8.82
N VAL A 22 8.92 -14.19 -7.79
CA VAL A 22 7.80 -13.95 -6.85
C VAL A 22 6.54 -13.52 -7.58
N VAL A 23 6.61 -12.48 -8.42
CA VAL A 23 5.38 -11.99 -9.08
C VAL A 23 4.85 -12.94 -10.15
N LYS A 24 5.71 -13.67 -10.84
CA LYS A 24 5.28 -14.71 -11.78
C LYS A 24 4.62 -15.88 -11.06
N THR A 25 5.16 -16.31 -9.93
CA THR A 25 4.56 -17.37 -9.11
C THR A 25 3.23 -16.92 -8.54
N ALA A 26 3.14 -15.69 -8.01
CA ALA A 26 1.89 -15.13 -7.51
C ALA A 26 0.82 -15.06 -8.61
N GLU A 27 1.17 -14.54 -9.79
CA GLU A 27 0.24 -14.46 -10.93
C GLU A 27 -0.23 -15.85 -11.38
N ALA A 28 0.67 -16.81 -11.49
CA ALA A 28 0.35 -18.19 -11.89
C ALA A 28 -0.51 -18.92 -10.85
N ALA A 29 -0.36 -18.62 -9.57
CA ALA A 29 -1.12 -19.20 -8.47
C ALA A 29 -2.44 -18.44 -8.17
N GLY A 30 -2.85 -17.49 -9.02
CA GLY A 30 -4.15 -16.81 -8.88
C GLY A 30 -4.21 -15.71 -7.82
N TRP A 31 -3.08 -15.24 -7.31
CA TRP A 31 -3.09 -14.05 -6.43
C TRP A 31 -3.63 -12.84 -7.19
N GLU A 32 -4.46 -12.03 -6.50
CA GLU A 32 -5.03 -10.83 -7.14
C GLU A 32 -4.03 -9.68 -7.19
N SER A 33 -3.14 -9.56 -6.19
CA SER A 33 -2.26 -8.41 -6.07
C SER A 33 -0.96 -8.70 -5.33
N VAL A 34 0.07 -7.87 -5.60
CA VAL A 34 1.29 -7.78 -4.79
C VAL A 34 1.46 -6.36 -4.26
N TRP A 35 2.06 -6.23 -3.07
CA TRP A 35 2.15 -4.97 -2.34
C TRP A 35 3.59 -4.73 -1.90
N THR A 36 4.07 -3.52 -2.12
CA THR A 36 5.42 -3.07 -1.70
C THR A 36 5.34 -2.36 -0.36
N GLY A 37 6.42 -2.41 0.42
CA GLY A 37 6.57 -1.61 1.65
C GLY A 37 7.49 -0.40 1.45
N GLU A 38 7.45 0.58 2.36
CA GLU A 38 8.33 1.74 2.31
C GLU A 38 9.03 2.02 3.64
N HIS A 39 10.36 2.12 3.56
CA HIS A 39 11.22 2.84 4.47
C HIS A 39 12.30 3.52 3.64
N LEU A 40 12.32 4.86 3.61
CA LEU A 40 13.30 5.62 2.82
C LEU A 40 14.70 5.51 3.43
N VAL A 41 14.77 5.53 4.75
CA VAL A 41 15.98 5.33 5.56
C VAL A 41 15.61 4.61 6.86
N ALA A 42 16.59 4.02 7.52
CA ALA A 42 16.39 3.41 8.84
C ALA A 42 17.45 3.88 9.82
N SER A 43 17.08 3.99 11.10
CA SER A 43 17.98 4.45 12.16
C SER A 43 19.16 3.49 12.34
N SER A 44 20.39 4.00 12.35
CA SER A 44 21.61 3.25 12.68
C SER A 44 22.36 3.92 13.82
N PRO A 45 22.54 3.23 14.98
CA PRO A 45 21.97 1.92 15.31
C PRO A 45 20.43 1.94 15.36
N ARG A 46 19.80 0.77 15.18
CA ARG A 46 18.34 0.66 15.23
C ARG A 46 17.79 1.22 16.54
N ARG A 47 16.79 2.10 16.44
CA ARG A 47 16.05 2.70 17.57
C ARG A 47 14.55 2.55 17.38
N PRO A 48 13.78 2.30 18.45
CA PRO A 48 12.33 2.36 18.35
C PRO A 48 11.86 3.77 17.90
N PRO A 49 10.83 3.88 17.05
CA PRO A 49 9.92 2.83 16.60
C PRO A 49 10.32 2.14 15.28
N SER A 50 11.59 2.25 14.81
CA SER A 50 12.01 1.60 13.57
C SER A 50 11.68 0.10 13.61
N PRO A 51 10.90 -0.43 12.65
CA PRO A 51 10.43 -1.82 12.71
C PRO A 51 11.46 -2.82 12.21
N VAL A 52 12.51 -2.35 11.54
CA VAL A 52 13.50 -3.19 10.86
C VAL A 52 14.93 -2.77 11.25
N PRO A 53 15.92 -3.67 11.11
CA PRO A 53 17.34 -3.32 11.11
C PRO A 53 17.67 -2.29 10.03
N ALA A 54 18.75 -1.51 10.26
CA ALA A 54 19.14 -0.43 9.35
C ALA A 54 19.64 -0.92 7.98
N ASP A 55 20.10 -2.16 7.91
CA ASP A 55 20.59 -2.84 6.72
C ASP A 55 19.51 -3.65 5.98
N THR A 56 18.27 -3.56 6.41
CA THR A 56 17.15 -4.20 5.68
C THR A 56 16.98 -3.53 4.33
N HIS A 57 17.04 -4.31 3.27
CA HIS A 57 16.89 -3.82 1.91
C HIS A 57 15.42 -3.53 1.60
N PHE A 58 15.14 -2.31 1.14
CA PHE A 58 13.89 -1.90 0.50
C PHE A 58 14.24 -1.24 -0.83
N VAL A 59 13.87 -1.86 -1.93
CA VAL A 59 13.91 -1.17 -3.23
C VAL A 59 12.80 -0.14 -3.25
N ASP A 60 13.05 1.06 -3.80
CA ASP A 60 12.01 2.11 -3.89
C ASP A 60 10.72 1.56 -4.50
N GLN A 61 9.59 1.97 -3.94
CA GLN A 61 8.28 1.43 -4.33
C GLN A 61 7.94 1.72 -5.80
N VAL A 62 8.15 2.95 -6.26
CA VAL A 62 7.80 3.34 -7.63
C VAL A 62 8.68 2.60 -8.63
N ALA A 63 9.99 2.54 -8.35
CA ALA A 63 10.93 1.78 -9.18
C ALA A 63 10.57 0.28 -9.23
N SER A 64 10.26 -0.31 -8.07
CA SER A 64 9.83 -1.72 -7.99
C SER A 64 8.56 -1.96 -8.78
N LEU A 65 7.52 -1.15 -8.60
CA LEU A 65 6.24 -1.34 -9.27
C LEU A 65 6.34 -1.17 -10.79
N ALA A 66 7.15 -0.21 -11.28
CA ALA A 66 7.43 -0.06 -12.70
C ALA A 66 8.15 -1.31 -13.27
N PHE A 67 9.14 -1.84 -12.54
CA PHE A 67 9.83 -3.07 -12.90
C PHE A 67 8.88 -4.28 -12.93
N LEU A 68 8.05 -4.45 -11.90
CA LEU A 68 7.09 -5.55 -11.79
C LEU A 68 5.98 -5.47 -12.85
N ALA A 69 5.57 -4.26 -13.24
CA ALA A 69 4.58 -4.05 -14.30
C ALA A 69 5.01 -4.68 -15.63
N ALA A 70 6.31 -4.65 -15.94
CA ALA A 70 6.85 -5.25 -17.16
C ALA A 70 6.86 -6.78 -17.13
N HIS A 71 6.83 -7.39 -15.95
CA HIS A 71 6.94 -8.84 -15.75
C HIS A 71 5.60 -9.55 -15.45
N THR A 72 4.50 -8.80 -15.38
CA THR A 72 3.15 -9.30 -15.05
C THR A 72 2.12 -8.82 -16.07
N ARG A 73 0.95 -9.47 -16.13
CA ARG A 73 -0.12 -9.16 -17.09
C ARG A 73 -1.44 -8.81 -16.42
N THR A 74 -1.81 -9.52 -15.36
CA THR A 74 -3.11 -9.43 -14.69
C THR A 74 -2.98 -9.01 -13.24
N LEU A 75 -1.85 -9.33 -12.61
CA LEU A 75 -1.58 -9.06 -11.20
C LEU A 75 -1.64 -7.56 -10.91
N ARG A 76 -2.46 -7.15 -9.93
CA ARG A 76 -2.49 -5.76 -9.48
C ARG A 76 -1.26 -5.45 -8.65
N LEU A 77 -0.82 -4.21 -8.72
CA LEU A 77 0.44 -3.72 -8.16
C LEU A 77 0.14 -2.64 -7.11
N GLY A 78 0.38 -2.95 -5.84
CA GLY A 78 -0.02 -2.09 -4.73
C GLY A 78 1.14 -1.46 -3.97
N THR A 79 0.94 -0.24 -3.48
CA THR A 79 1.77 0.33 -2.43
C THR A 79 1.18 0.06 -1.05
N GLY A 80 1.91 -0.58 -0.17
CA GLY A 80 1.41 -0.96 1.16
C GLY A 80 2.31 -0.51 2.32
N ILE A 81 2.57 0.76 2.50
CA ILE A 81 2.00 1.99 1.91
C ILE A 81 3.12 2.99 1.57
N VAL A 82 2.85 3.97 0.70
CA VAL A 82 3.72 5.16 0.58
C VAL A 82 3.53 6.04 1.81
N ILE A 83 4.63 6.47 2.43
CA ILE A 83 4.60 7.47 3.51
C ILE A 83 4.44 8.86 2.85
N LEU A 84 3.19 9.20 2.53
CA LEU A 84 2.84 10.32 1.64
C LEU A 84 3.45 11.65 2.04
N PRO A 85 3.49 12.07 3.33
CA PRO A 85 4.03 13.37 3.70
C PRO A 85 5.55 13.52 3.51
N GLN A 86 6.28 12.42 3.29
CA GLN A 86 7.72 12.44 3.02
C GLN A 86 8.05 12.69 1.55
N ARG A 87 7.05 12.70 0.66
CA ARG A 87 7.24 12.85 -0.78
C ARG A 87 6.63 14.16 -1.29
N ASN A 88 7.23 14.74 -2.33
CA ASN A 88 6.59 15.85 -3.03
C ASN A 88 5.37 15.32 -3.79
N PRO A 89 4.15 15.84 -3.56
CA PRO A 89 2.93 15.27 -4.14
C PRO A 89 2.86 15.44 -5.67
N VAL A 90 3.45 16.49 -6.24
CA VAL A 90 3.46 16.72 -7.70
C VAL A 90 4.35 15.67 -8.39
N VAL A 91 5.54 15.44 -7.83
CA VAL A 91 6.48 14.43 -8.36
C VAL A 91 5.85 13.04 -8.24
N LEU A 92 5.33 12.70 -7.05
CA LEU A 92 4.71 11.40 -6.80
C LEU A 92 3.47 11.15 -7.69
N ALA A 93 2.65 12.18 -7.93
CA ALA A 93 1.50 12.06 -8.83
C ALA A 93 1.93 11.66 -10.25
N LYS A 94 3.03 12.27 -10.75
CA LYS A 94 3.63 11.95 -12.05
C LYS A 94 4.17 10.51 -12.08
N GLU A 95 4.89 10.11 -11.05
CA GLU A 95 5.48 8.79 -10.94
C GLU A 95 4.40 7.70 -10.91
N LEU A 96 3.38 7.84 -10.06
CA LEU A 96 2.29 6.86 -9.94
C LEU A 96 1.43 6.81 -11.21
N ALA A 97 1.15 7.95 -11.86
CA ALA A 97 0.47 7.97 -13.15
C ALA A 97 1.27 7.21 -14.22
N SER A 98 2.61 7.34 -14.20
CA SER A 98 3.48 6.59 -15.11
C SER A 98 3.42 5.09 -14.88
N VAL A 99 3.48 4.65 -13.61
CA VAL A 99 3.33 3.22 -13.27
C VAL A 99 1.94 2.70 -13.67
N ASP A 100 0.90 3.50 -13.45
CA ASP A 100 -0.46 3.11 -13.82
C ASP A 100 -0.61 2.88 -15.33
N VAL A 101 -0.08 3.79 -16.15
CA VAL A 101 -0.03 3.64 -17.61
C VAL A 101 0.81 2.43 -18.03
N LEU A 102 2.02 2.27 -17.48
CA LEU A 102 2.91 1.15 -17.79
C LEU A 102 2.32 -0.21 -17.40
N SER A 103 1.53 -0.25 -16.34
CA SER A 103 0.84 -1.45 -15.91
C SER A 103 -0.50 -1.71 -16.62
N GLY A 104 -0.97 -0.76 -17.44
CA GLY A 104 -2.30 -0.85 -18.08
C GLY A 104 -3.46 -0.70 -17.09
N GLY A 105 -3.33 0.17 -16.08
CA GLY A 105 -4.37 0.47 -15.10
C GLY A 105 -4.46 -0.55 -13.95
N ARG A 106 -3.38 -1.27 -13.66
CA ARG A 106 -3.32 -2.27 -12.58
C ARG A 106 -2.80 -1.74 -11.25
N LEU A 107 -2.49 -0.43 -11.16
CA LEU A 107 -1.96 0.17 -9.93
C LEU A 107 -3.05 0.30 -8.85
N GLU A 108 -2.68 0.00 -7.60
CA GLU A 108 -3.41 0.27 -6.36
C GLU A 108 -2.52 1.16 -5.48
N THR A 109 -2.98 2.34 -5.07
CA THR A 109 -2.16 3.23 -4.25
C THR A 109 -2.59 3.19 -2.80
N GLY A 110 -1.68 2.80 -1.91
CA GLY A 110 -1.88 2.89 -0.46
C GLY A 110 -1.03 4.01 0.12
N PHE A 111 -1.63 4.87 0.94
CA PHE A 111 -0.98 6.01 1.57
C PHE A 111 -1.11 5.95 3.10
N GLY A 112 -0.01 6.29 3.78
CA GLY A 112 0.03 6.43 5.23
C GLY A 112 0.70 7.72 5.67
N VAL A 113 0.55 8.01 6.98
CA VAL A 113 1.11 9.22 7.57
C VAL A 113 2.55 9.07 8.05
N GLY A 114 3.06 7.83 8.15
CA GLY A 114 4.36 7.54 8.76
C GLY A 114 4.38 7.63 10.30
N TYR A 115 5.32 6.95 10.91
CA TYR A 115 5.44 6.87 12.36
C TYR A 115 6.89 6.89 12.89
N VAL A 116 7.90 6.92 12.01
CA VAL A 116 9.33 6.95 12.38
C VAL A 116 9.86 8.39 12.24
N PRO A 117 10.12 9.13 13.35
CA PRO A 117 10.56 10.53 13.26
C PRO A 117 11.86 10.71 12.47
N ASP A 118 12.84 9.80 12.64
CA ASP A 118 14.14 9.89 11.97
C ASP A 118 14.03 9.94 10.43
N GLU A 119 13.03 9.30 9.86
CA GLU A 119 12.75 9.36 8.40
C GLU A 119 12.27 10.76 7.98
N PHE A 120 11.46 11.41 8.81
CA PHE A 120 10.98 12.77 8.56
C PHE A 120 12.10 13.79 8.67
N ASP A 121 12.97 13.62 9.66
CA ASP A 121 14.15 14.49 9.83
C ASP A 121 15.09 14.36 8.62
N ALA A 122 15.30 13.15 8.12
CA ALA A 122 16.15 12.89 6.96
C ALA A 122 15.65 13.54 5.67
N VAL A 123 14.33 13.64 5.48
CA VAL A 123 13.74 14.30 4.31
C VAL A 123 13.35 15.77 4.55
N GLY A 124 13.65 16.32 5.74
CA GLY A 124 13.40 17.73 6.06
C GLY A 124 11.91 18.09 6.24
N VAL A 125 11.06 17.13 6.59
CA VAL A 125 9.63 17.36 6.80
C VAL A 125 9.29 17.33 8.29
N PRO A 126 8.64 18.38 8.85
CA PRO A 126 8.24 18.38 10.24
C PRO A 126 7.28 17.22 10.58
N PHE A 127 7.67 16.36 11.51
CA PHE A 127 6.87 15.18 11.93
C PHE A 127 5.46 15.56 12.40
N SER A 128 5.31 16.72 13.05
CA SER A 128 4.01 17.23 13.50
C SER A 128 3.02 17.57 12.38
N GLU A 129 3.52 17.84 11.17
CA GLU A 129 2.68 18.20 10.01
C GLU A 129 2.20 16.98 9.20
N ARG A 130 2.69 15.77 9.49
CA ARG A 130 2.45 14.57 8.68
C ARG A 130 0.97 14.29 8.38
N GLY A 131 0.10 14.49 9.37
CA GLY A 131 -1.33 14.27 9.20
C GLY A 131 -2.00 15.30 8.28
N ALA A 132 -1.66 16.59 8.44
CA ALA A 132 -2.19 17.66 7.61
C ALA A 132 -1.68 17.55 6.15
N ARG A 133 -0.38 17.28 5.98
CA ARG A 133 0.21 17.03 4.65
C ARG A 133 -0.44 15.85 3.95
N THR A 134 -0.66 14.72 4.64
CA THR A 134 -1.33 13.56 4.05
C THR A 134 -2.73 13.92 3.52
N THR A 135 -3.52 14.67 4.30
CA THR A 135 -4.85 15.08 3.88
C THR A 135 -4.80 15.96 2.62
N GLU A 136 -3.96 16.99 2.62
CA GLU A 136 -3.81 17.88 1.47
C GLU A 136 -3.23 17.17 0.25
N TYR A 137 -2.23 16.31 0.45
CA TYR A 137 -1.54 15.64 -0.65
C TYR A 137 -2.42 14.61 -1.38
N ILE A 138 -3.35 13.96 -0.70
CA ILE A 138 -4.35 13.11 -1.36
C ILE A 138 -5.19 13.96 -2.33
N ASP A 139 -5.64 15.15 -1.92
CA ASP A 139 -6.42 16.04 -2.77
C ASP A 139 -5.57 16.60 -3.93
N ALA A 140 -4.31 16.93 -3.67
CA ALA A 140 -3.36 17.38 -4.69
C ALA A 140 -3.09 16.31 -5.77
N LEU A 141 -2.84 15.06 -5.36
CA LEU A 141 -2.67 13.93 -6.29
C LEU A 141 -3.90 13.77 -7.19
N ARG A 142 -5.10 13.78 -6.60
CA ARG A 142 -6.35 13.66 -7.36
C ARG A 142 -6.58 14.83 -8.30
N ALA A 143 -6.25 16.06 -7.89
CA ALA A 143 -6.36 17.24 -8.74
C ALA A 143 -5.48 17.11 -9.99
N LEU A 144 -4.20 16.72 -9.82
CA LEU A 144 -3.30 16.49 -10.96
C LEU A 144 -3.78 15.35 -11.88
N TRP A 145 -4.27 14.25 -11.32
CA TRP A 145 -4.77 13.12 -12.11
C TRP A 145 -6.03 13.46 -12.91
N ARG A 146 -6.92 14.28 -12.36
CA ARG A 146 -8.07 14.81 -13.11
C ARG A 146 -7.68 15.83 -14.17
N GLY A 147 -6.50 16.48 -14.01
CA GLY A 147 -6.02 17.55 -14.87
C GLY A 147 -6.51 18.92 -14.47
N ASP A 148 -6.72 19.14 -13.17
CA ASP A 148 -7.05 20.47 -12.63
C ASP A 148 -5.82 21.38 -12.84
N LEU A 149 -6.02 22.48 -13.58
CA LEU A 149 -4.95 23.41 -13.95
C LEU A 149 -4.36 24.17 -12.75
N SER A 150 -5.11 24.26 -11.65
CA SER A 150 -4.69 24.96 -10.44
C SER A 150 -5.08 24.18 -9.19
N PHE A 151 -4.28 24.33 -8.15
CA PHE A 151 -4.53 23.82 -6.81
C PHE A 151 -3.96 24.79 -5.79
N SER A 152 -4.68 25.04 -4.70
CA SER A 152 -4.25 25.94 -3.63
C SER A 152 -4.36 25.23 -2.29
N GLY A 153 -3.23 24.80 -1.75
CA GLY A 153 -3.10 24.19 -0.43
C GLY A 153 -2.15 24.97 0.48
N ARG A 154 -2.02 24.53 1.70
CA ARG A 154 -1.06 25.08 2.67
C ARG A 154 0.38 24.65 2.36
N PHE A 155 0.58 23.43 1.88
CA PHE A 155 1.89 22.80 1.71
C PHE A 155 2.31 22.67 0.25
N THR A 156 1.33 22.73 -0.67
CA THR A 156 1.60 22.70 -2.11
C THR A 156 0.54 23.52 -2.85
N SER A 157 0.97 24.18 -3.91
CA SER A 157 0.08 24.93 -4.80
C SER A 157 0.68 25.01 -6.21
N TRP A 158 -0.18 25.13 -7.21
CA TRP A 158 0.22 25.42 -8.60
C TRP A 158 -0.89 26.17 -9.32
N ASP A 159 -0.51 26.82 -10.43
CA ASP A 159 -1.42 27.52 -11.33
C ASP A 159 -0.92 27.38 -12.77
N GLY A 160 -1.85 27.09 -13.69
CA GLY A 160 -1.58 26.99 -15.11
C GLY A 160 -0.66 25.84 -15.51
N VAL A 161 -0.63 24.70 -14.76
CA VAL A 161 0.20 23.54 -15.10
C VAL A 161 -0.62 22.29 -15.36
N GLU A 162 -0.12 21.43 -16.23
CA GLU A 162 -0.67 20.09 -16.50
C GLU A 162 0.38 19.01 -16.29
N ALA A 163 -0.05 17.82 -15.89
CA ALA A 163 0.77 16.63 -15.76
C ALA A 163 0.33 15.54 -16.76
N HIS A 164 1.25 15.08 -17.60
CA HIS A 164 1.05 13.96 -18.53
C HIS A 164 2.20 12.94 -18.45
N PRO A 165 1.96 11.60 -18.64
CA PRO A 165 0.63 11.05 -18.92
C PRO A 165 -0.32 11.20 -17.73
N ARG A 166 -1.62 11.23 -17.99
CA ARG A 166 -2.63 11.00 -16.97
C ARG A 166 -2.77 9.50 -16.70
N PRO A 167 -3.28 9.08 -15.53
CA PRO A 167 -3.57 7.69 -15.27
C PRO A 167 -4.50 7.06 -16.31
N ALA A 168 -4.50 5.74 -16.39
CA ALA A 168 -5.37 4.99 -17.29
C ALA A 168 -6.87 5.20 -16.97
N SER A 169 -7.20 5.40 -15.68
CA SER A 169 -8.53 5.80 -15.24
C SER A 169 -8.62 7.31 -15.03
N PRO A 170 -9.70 7.99 -15.48
CA PRO A 170 -9.89 9.42 -15.25
C PRO A 170 -9.93 9.83 -13.76
N SER A 171 -10.33 8.93 -12.87
CA SER A 171 -10.33 9.15 -11.42
C SER A 171 -8.96 8.93 -10.77
N GLY A 172 -7.96 8.48 -11.54
CA GLY A 172 -6.68 7.99 -11.04
C GLY A 172 -6.75 6.56 -10.50
N PRO A 173 -5.60 5.99 -10.10
CA PRO A 173 -5.55 4.70 -9.42
C PRO A 173 -6.35 4.74 -8.11
N PRO A 174 -6.99 3.62 -7.69
CA PRO A 174 -7.65 3.56 -6.39
C PRO A 174 -6.72 3.95 -5.25
N ILE A 175 -7.21 4.77 -4.31
CA ILE A 175 -6.47 5.21 -3.13
C ILE A 175 -6.95 4.46 -1.90
N HIS A 176 -6.05 3.76 -1.22
CA HIS A 176 -6.25 3.16 0.09
C HIS A 176 -5.51 3.97 1.15
N VAL A 177 -6.12 4.19 2.30
CA VAL A 177 -5.43 4.84 3.43
C VAL A 177 -5.12 3.84 4.53
N GLY A 178 -3.88 3.85 4.99
CA GLY A 178 -3.39 2.96 6.04
C GLY A 178 -3.40 3.58 7.43
N GLY A 179 -3.60 2.74 8.45
CA GLY A 179 -3.55 3.09 9.86
C GLY A 179 -4.90 2.98 10.58
N ASN A 180 -4.87 3.14 11.92
CA ASN A 180 -6.00 2.86 12.82
C ASN A 180 -6.40 4.09 13.66
N SER A 181 -6.08 5.30 13.21
CA SER A 181 -6.47 6.53 13.92
C SER A 181 -7.82 7.05 13.46
N PRO A 182 -8.55 7.83 14.30
CA PRO A 182 -9.79 8.50 13.88
C PRO A 182 -9.62 9.33 12.61
N ALA A 183 -8.47 10.00 12.45
CA ALA A 183 -8.15 10.77 11.25
C ALA A 183 -8.01 9.88 10.00
N THR A 184 -7.50 8.66 10.14
CA THR A 184 -7.43 7.70 9.04
C THR A 184 -8.82 7.27 8.59
N PHE A 185 -9.72 6.94 9.52
CA PHE A 185 -11.09 6.54 9.17
C PHE A 185 -11.87 7.68 8.52
N ARG A 186 -11.65 8.92 8.96
CA ARG A 186 -12.19 10.11 8.30
C ARG A 186 -11.69 10.23 6.86
N ARG A 187 -10.38 10.05 6.60
CA ARG A 187 -9.80 10.06 5.24
C ARG A 187 -10.36 8.93 4.38
N ALA A 188 -10.51 7.73 4.95
CA ALA A 188 -11.09 6.59 4.25
C ALA A 188 -12.49 6.91 3.70
N VAL A 189 -13.30 7.62 4.49
CA VAL A 189 -14.65 8.02 4.10
C VAL A 189 -14.67 9.15 3.07
N LEU A 190 -13.88 10.22 3.30
CA LEU A 190 -13.98 11.45 2.53
C LEU A 190 -13.09 11.49 1.29
N GLN A 191 -11.91 10.84 1.32
CA GLN A 191 -10.87 11.05 0.31
C GLN A 191 -10.41 9.77 -0.39
N ALA A 192 -10.58 8.59 0.23
CA ALA A 192 -10.02 7.34 -0.29
C ALA A 192 -11.07 6.41 -0.90
N ASP A 193 -10.62 5.43 -1.66
CA ASP A 193 -11.45 4.36 -2.23
C ASP A 193 -11.43 3.12 -1.34
N GLY A 194 -10.46 3.04 -0.42
CA GLY A 194 -10.33 1.92 0.52
C GLY A 194 -9.59 2.27 1.81
N TRP A 195 -9.65 1.32 2.73
CA TRP A 195 -8.85 1.31 3.95
C TRP A 195 -7.97 0.06 3.98
N TYR A 196 -6.73 0.23 4.45
CA TYR A 196 -5.78 -0.85 4.62
C TYR A 196 -5.31 -0.95 6.08
N GLY A 197 -5.71 -2.04 6.75
CA GLY A 197 -5.27 -2.41 8.10
C GLY A 197 -4.06 -3.33 8.06
N PHE A 198 -2.88 -2.84 8.44
CA PHE A 198 -1.67 -3.66 8.52
C PHE A 198 -1.45 -4.19 9.94
N GLY A 199 -1.20 -5.49 10.07
CA GLY A 199 -0.94 -6.14 11.36
C GLY A 199 -2.15 -6.09 12.31
N THR A 200 -3.36 -6.23 11.79
CA THR A 200 -4.59 -6.17 12.57
C THR A 200 -5.08 -7.57 12.96
N THR A 201 -5.66 -7.66 14.16
CA THR A 201 -6.44 -8.85 14.57
C THR A 201 -7.86 -8.77 14.02
N LEU A 202 -8.59 -9.88 14.05
CA LEU A 202 -10.00 -9.89 13.69
C LEU A 202 -10.81 -8.87 14.53
N ALA A 203 -10.54 -8.77 15.83
CA ALA A 203 -11.21 -7.84 16.74
C ALA A 203 -10.91 -6.39 16.36
N SER A 204 -9.65 -6.02 16.14
CA SER A 204 -9.28 -4.65 15.74
C SER A 204 -9.79 -4.29 14.33
N THR A 205 -9.95 -5.28 13.45
CA THR A 205 -10.61 -5.09 12.15
C THR A 205 -12.10 -4.79 12.31
N ALA A 206 -12.80 -5.51 13.20
CA ALA A 206 -14.19 -5.21 13.52
C ALA A 206 -14.39 -3.81 14.09
N ASP A 207 -13.48 -3.37 14.98
CA ASP A 207 -13.49 -2.00 15.52
C ASP A 207 -13.25 -0.96 14.44
N ALA A 208 -12.30 -1.18 13.54
CA ALA A 208 -12.05 -0.30 12.39
C ALA A 208 -13.27 -0.21 11.47
N ARG A 209 -13.92 -1.33 11.17
CA ARG A 209 -15.17 -1.38 10.38
C ARG A 209 -16.30 -0.58 11.05
N LYS A 210 -16.44 -0.71 12.36
CA LYS A 210 -17.40 0.08 13.16
C LYS A 210 -17.09 1.58 13.06
N ALA A 211 -15.83 1.98 13.24
CA ALA A 211 -15.40 3.37 13.14
C ALA A 211 -15.62 3.96 11.74
N ILE A 212 -15.35 3.19 10.67
CA ILE A 212 -15.63 3.61 9.28
C ILE A 212 -17.15 3.83 9.10
N ARG A 213 -18.02 2.92 9.57
CA ARG A 213 -19.48 3.10 9.48
C ARG A 213 -19.96 4.35 10.21
N GLN A 214 -19.48 4.58 11.43
CA GLN A 214 -19.81 5.78 12.19
C GLN A 214 -19.40 7.07 11.46
N ASN A 215 -18.23 7.08 10.81
CA ASN A 215 -17.81 8.23 10.00
C ASN A 215 -18.68 8.38 8.73
N LEU A 216 -19.10 7.29 8.08
CA LEU A 216 -20.02 7.31 6.93
C LEU A 216 -21.36 7.94 7.32
N GLU A 217 -21.91 7.55 8.46
CA GLU A 217 -23.18 8.10 8.98
C GLU A 217 -23.06 9.58 9.36
N ALA A 218 -21.95 9.96 10.00
CA ALA A 218 -21.75 11.33 10.50
C ALA A 218 -21.37 12.34 9.40
N LEU A 219 -20.61 11.93 8.40
CA LEU A 219 -19.98 12.84 7.43
C LEU A 219 -20.58 12.71 6.02
N GLY A 220 -21.25 11.61 5.73
CA GLY A 220 -21.59 11.21 4.37
C GLY A 220 -20.35 10.79 3.56
N ARG A 221 -20.57 10.26 2.37
CA ARG A 221 -19.51 9.92 1.42
C ARG A 221 -19.71 10.68 0.12
N PRO A 222 -18.67 11.24 -0.51
CA PRO A 222 -18.80 11.90 -1.81
C PRO A 222 -19.45 10.96 -2.83
N ALA A 223 -20.40 11.48 -3.62
CA ALA A 223 -21.22 10.67 -4.53
C ALA A 223 -20.43 10.03 -5.67
N ASP A 224 -19.27 10.61 -6.02
CA ASP A 224 -18.35 10.10 -7.04
C ASP A 224 -17.49 8.93 -6.55
N ARG A 225 -17.63 8.54 -5.27
CA ARG A 225 -16.85 7.46 -4.65
C ARG A 225 -17.75 6.26 -4.35
N GLY A 226 -17.37 5.13 -4.88
CA GLY A 226 -18.04 3.86 -4.61
C GLY A 226 -17.91 3.39 -3.15
N ARG A 227 -18.24 2.13 -2.89
CA ARG A 227 -18.05 1.48 -1.59
C ARG A 227 -16.58 1.51 -1.16
N ILE A 228 -16.32 1.73 0.12
CA ILE A 228 -14.97 1.63 0.70
C ILE A 228 -14.52 0.17 0.64
N GLN A 229 -13.42 -0.08 -0.07
CA GLN A 229 -12.76 -1.39 -0.06
C GLN A 229 -11.99 -1.58 1.24
N VAL A 230 -12.02 -2.78 1.80
CA VAL A 230 -11.32 -3.12 3.04
C VAL A 230 -10.27 -4.18 2.75
N SER A 231 -9.01 -3.80 2.91
CA SER A 231 -7.87 -4.71 2.81
C SER A 231 -7.20 -4.86 4.17
N VAL A 232 -6.76 -6.07 4.52
CA VAL A 232 -6.19 -6.36 5.83
C VAL A 232 -4.95 -7.25 5.69
N THR A 233 -3.88 -6.90 6.40
CA THR A 233 -2.79 -7.84 6.71
C THR A 233 -3.04 -8.38 8.12
N PRO A 234 -3.47 -9.65 8.28
CA PRO A 234 -3.68 -10.24 9.58
C PRO A 234 -2.39 -10.33 10.40
N SER A 235 -2.49 -10.13 11.71
CA SER A 235 -1.39 -10.41 12.66
C SER A 235 -1.39 -11.85 13.15
N GLU A 236 -2.46 -12.58 12.84
CA GLU A 236 -2.69 -13.97 13.22
C GLU A 236 -2.36 -14.90 12.05
N PRO A 237 -1.94 -16.16 12.31
CA PRO A 237 -1.83 -17.17 11.25
C PRO A 237 -3.16 -17.34 10.54
N VAL A 238 -3.14 -17.33 9.21
CA VAL A 238 -4.38 -17.41 8.41
C VAL A 238 -4.64 -18.85 8.02
N ASP A 239 -5.83 -19.32 8.36
CA ASP A 239 -6.42 -20.57 7.92
C ASP A 239 -7.79 -20.33 7.26
N HIS A 240 -8.39 -21.37 6.72
CA HIS A 240 -9.68 -21.30 6.04
C HIS A 240 -10.82 -20.75 6.94
N ASP A 241 -10.77 -21.00 8.24
CA ASP A 241 -11.79 -20.53 9.20
C ASP A 241 -11.64 -19.04 9.46
N LEU A 242 -10.40 -18.54 9.60
CA LEU A 242 -10.12 -17.13 9.76
C LEU A 242 -10.48 -16.34 8.49
N VAL A 243 -10.26 -16.90 7.29
CA VAL A 243 -10.71 -16.29 6.02
C VAL A 243 -12.21 -16.02 6.05
N ARG A 244 -13.03 -17.01 6.42
CA ARG A 244 -14.50 -16.85 6.51
C ARG A 244 -14.89 -15.77 7.51
N ARG A 245 -14.23 -15.72 8.67
CA ARG A 245 -14.49 -14.69 9.69
C ARG A 245 -14.15 -13.28 9.20
N TYR A 246 -13.14 -13.11 8.33
CA TYR A 246 -12.87 -11.83 7.69
C TYR A 246 -13.91 -11.52 6.59
N GLU A 247 -14.41 -12.50 5.87
CA GLU A 247 -15.53 -12.31 4.92
C GLU A 247 -16.80 -11.85 5.64
N ASP A 248 -17.12 -12.41 6.81
CA ASP A 248 -18.24 -11.98 7.66
C ASP A 248 -18.12 -10.51 8.13
N LEU A 249 -16.89 -10.00 8.17
CA LEU A 249 -16.61 -8.58 8.42
C LEU A 249 -16.60 -7.70 7.16
N ASP A 250 -17.04 -8.22 6.00
CA ASP A 250 -16.95 -7.54 4.70
C ASP A 250 -15.52 -7.08 4.35
N VAL A 251 -14.51 -7.87 4.66
CA VAL A 251 -13.16 -7.67 4.17
C VAL A 251 -13.06 -8.14 2.72
N ASP A 252 -12.53 -7.29 1.85
CA ASP A 252 -12.44 -7.58 0.41
C ASP A 252 -11.19 -8.34 0.04
N ARG A 253 -10.09 -8.07 0.76
CA ARG A 253 -8.76 -8.58 0.43
C ARG A 253 -7.97 -8.88 1.70
N LEU A 254 -7.35 -10.06 1.76
CA LEU A 254 -6.30 -10.37 2.72
C LEU A 254 -4.94 -10.21 2.03
N ILE A 255 -4.11 -9.34 2.59
CA ILE A 255 -2.74 -9.11 2.11
C ILE A 255 -1.81 -9.85 3.05
N LEU A 256 -1.36 -11.03 2.62
CA LEU A 256 -0.55 -11.91 3.45
C LEU A 256 0.93 -11.53 3.37
N VAL A 257 1.64 -11.73 4.47
CA VAL A 257 3.06 -11.48 4.56
C VAL A 257 3.81 -12.76 4.89
N ARG A 258 4.85 -13.05 4.13
CA ARG A 258 5.90 -14.00 4.53
C ARG A 258 7.07 -13.17 5.04
N ASP A 259 7.66 -13.53 6.15
CA ASP A 259 8.64 -12.72 6.87
C ASP A 259 9.67 -12.02 5.95
N PHE A 260 9.45 -10.72 5.72
CA PHE A 260 10.31 -9.85 4.90
C PHE A 260 11.47 -9.23 5.71
N ARG A 261 11.46 -9.40 7.04
CA ARG A 261 12.41 -8.74 7.95
C ARG A 261 13.76 -9.41 8.00
N ASP A 262 13.95 -10.47 7.24
CA ASP A 262 15.19 -11.22 7.15
C ASP A 262 15.65 -11.85 8.49
N THR A 263 14.68 -12.13 9.38
CA THR A 263 14.93 -12.68 10.71
C THR A 263 15.16 -14.17 10.72
N ALA A 264 14.84 -14.88 9.63
CA ALA A 264 14.90 -16.33 9.59
C ALA A 264 16.33 -16.90 9.49
N GLY A 265 17.33 -16.08 9.15
CA GLY A 265 18.70 -16.56 8.88
C GLY A 265 18.77 -17.56 7.72
N GLY A 266 19.96 -17.94 7.33
CA GLY A 266 20.19 -18.94 6.28
C GLY A 266 20.46 -18.36 4.88
N PRO A 267 20.80 -19.24 3.90
CA PRO A 267 21.15 -18.84 2.53
C PRO A 267 20.00 -18.10 1.83
N HIS A 268 20.35 -17.12 0.98
CA HIS A 268 19.37 -16.38 0.17
C HIS A 268 18.44 -17.30 -0.63
N SER A 269 19.00 -18.33 -1.27
CA SER A 269 18.25 -19.30 -2.10
C SER A 269 17.17 -20.05 -1.32
N GLU A 270 17.45 -20.45 -0.08
CA GLU A 270 16.49 -21.16 0.76
C GLU A 270 15.33 -20.24 1.17
N ARG A 271 15.64 -18.99 1.52
CA ARG A 271 14.64 -17.99 1.88
C ARG A 271 13.78 -17.60 0.69
N ALA A 272 14.39 -17.42 -0.50
CA ALA A 272 13.64 -17.18 -1.73
C ALA A 272 12.73 -18.38 -2.06
N ALA A 273 13.22 -19.60 -1.98
CA ALA A 273 12.42 -20.81 -2.19
C ALA A 273 11.23 -20.89 -1.22
N ALA A 274 11.41 -20.51 0.05
CA ALA A 274 10.33 -20.49 1.03
C ALA A 274 9.22 -19.47 0.70
N VAL A 275 9.56 -18.31 0.12
CA VAL A 275 8.58 -17.34 -0.38
C VAL A 275 7.83 -17.89 -1.58
N LEU A 276 8.54 -18.50 -2.54
CA LEU A 276 7.91 -19.09 -3.74
C LEU A 276 6.95 -20.23 -3.39
N SER A 277 7.35 -21.14 -2.48
CA SER A 277 6.46 -22.21 -1.99
C SER A 277 5.24 -21.63 -1.29
N PHE A 278 5.40 -20.64 -0.41
CA PHE A 278 4.28 -19.95 0.24
C PHE A 278 3.29 -19.40 -0.80
N LEU A 279 3.77 -18.74 -1.85
CA LEU A 279 2.92 -18.19 -2.90
C LEU A 279 2.20 -19.27 -3.71
N ALA A 280 2.86 -20.39 -3.99
CA ALA A 280 2.28 -21.48 -4.76
C ALA A 280 1.20 -22.24 -3.96
N ASP A 281 1.41 -22.44 -2.65
CA ASP A 281 0.61 -23.38 -1.85
C ASP A 281 -0.58 -22.71 -1.14
N ILE A 282 -0.47 -21.43 -0.77
CA ILE A 282 -1.46 -20.74 0.06
C ILE A 282 -2.86 -20.66 -0.56
N PRO A 283 -3.06 -20.29 -1.84
CA PRO A 283 -4.42 -20.21 -2.39
C PRO A 283 -5.20 -21.52 -2.22
N THR A 284 -4.61 -22.65 -2.60
CA THR A 284 -5.19 -23.98 -2.43
C THR A 284 -5.41 -24.32 -0.95
N ALA A 285 -4.43 -24.05 -0.10
CA ALA A 285 -4.54 -24.32 1.34
C ALA A 285 -5.67 -23.55 2.02
N LEU A 286 -6.04 -22.38 1.48
CA LEU A 286 -7.14 -21.55 1.97
C LEU A 286 -8.46 -21.79 1.22
N GLY A 287 -8.48 -22.67 0.19
CA GLY A 287 -9.67 -22.94 -0.63
C GLY A 287 -10.09 -21.73 -1.49
N LEU A 288 -9.13 -20.98 -2.01
CA LEU A 288 -9.33 -19.73 -2.77
C LEU A 288 -8.77 -19.83 -4.20
N ASP A 289 -8.76 -21.04 -4.77
CA ASP A 289 -8.29 -21.32 -6.14
C ASP A 289 -9.21 -20.73 -7.21
#